data_395b9951c32f98bd3e3ef6f035dfc29e
#
_entry.id   395b9951c32f98bd3e3ef6f035dfc29e
#
_cell.length_a   1.000
_cell.length_b   1.000
_cell.length_c   1.000
_cell.angle_alpha   90.00
_cell.angle_beta   90.00
_cell.angle_gamma   90.00
#
_symmetry.space_group_name_H-M   'P 1'
#
loop_
_entity.id
_entity.type
_entity.pdbx_description
1 polymer ?
#
loop_
_entity_poly.entity_id
_entity_poly.type
_entity_poly.pdbx_seq_one_letter_code
_entity_poly.pdbx_strand_id
1 'polypeptide(L)'
;MSNRPMQPVPPQTPPSASRRRALRTMTAAVTAPPLATARADAPVPEFDAKALSELDSIHEAQGKPADASGKPVPPHEGWGSGTVPFDGQDRAFTFGFIGDTPYNRLDQQGLKRVMAGLDDTELEFVLHVGDIKSRGERCSDILLSDRVEMMDRSQHPLIYTPGDNEWTDCGWIDPDDPYAPGTPLDRLHWLRSRVYHHPESLGARRMRVEQQRQMIPQLSVRDSNSLEQPRLPENMRWRIGSLQFCTIHVVGSNNAMFSTPAMREAWAIRQQANAIWLTETAVLAKRYGARGLVIATHANMGFEAARNDGWTATRQAIIATAADFGGPVALLHGDTHIFRTDRLLLRSHGLENFIRVECFGSPFTWQWVTIRWNPEAAMPDRPDPERGPAFRVYTHHA
;
A
#
# COMPACT_ATOMS: atom_id res chain seq x y z
N MET A 1 42.93 -14.00 -48.32
CA MET A 1 41.89 -13.24 -49.00
C MET A 1 41.18 -14.22 -49.94
N SER A 2 40.03 -14.73 -49.57
CA SER A 2 39.22 -15.59 -50.44
C SER A 2 37.75 -15.31 -50.10
N ASN A 3 37.11 -14.56 -50.97
CA ASN A 3 35.69 -14.32 -51.01
C ASN A 3 34.97 -15.59 -51.43
N ARG A 4 34.13 -16.18 -50.57
CA ARG A 4 33.11 -17.13 -50.99
C ARG A 4 31.73 -16.43 -50.97
N PRO A 5 30.94 -16.54 -52.05
CA PRO A 5 29.61 -15.99 -52.10
C PRO A 5 28.64 -16.88 -51.30
N MET A 6 27.71 -16.21 -50.55
CA MET A 6 26.59 -16.87 -49.86
C MET A 6 25.58 -17.44 -50.86
N GLN A 7 25.19 -18.69 -50.66
CA GLN A 7 24.11 -19.31 -51.40
C GLN A 7 22.74 -18.93 -50.82
N PRO A 8 21.72 -18.76 -51.64
CA PRO A 8 20.38 -18.40 -51.17
C PRO A 8 19.67 -19.58 -50.50
N VAL A 9 18.96 -19.30 -49.37
CA VAL A 9 18.13 -20.23 -48.64
C VAL A 9 16.85 -20.51 -49.47
N PRO A 10 16.42 -21.76 -49.69
CA PRO A 10 15.18 -22.05 -50.41
C PRO A 10 13.94 -21.70 -49.59
N PRO A 11 12.80 -21.30 -50.22
CA PRO A 11 11.57 -20.95 -49.54
C PRO A 11 10.92 -22.15 -48.87
N GLN A 12 10.48 -21.95 -47.61
CA GLN A 12 9.71 -23.00 -46.90
C GLN A 12 8.30 -23.06 -47.44
N THR A 13 7.85 -24.25 -47.85
CA THR A 13 6.49 -24.55 -48.27
C THR A 13 5.56 -24.60 -47.05
N PRO A 14 4.32 -24.06 -47.13
CA PRO A 14 3.36 -24.16 -46.05
C PRO A 14 2.86 -25.58 -45.86
N PRO A 15 2.54 -26.00 -44.62
CA PRO A 15 2.04 -27.39 -44.37
C PRO A 15 0.68 -27.64 -44.97
N SER A 16 0.54 -28.83 -45.57
CA SER A 16 -0.63 -29.29 -46.29
C SER A 16 -1.89 -29.40 -45.42
N ALA A 17 -3.06 -29.23 -46.05
CA ALA A 17 -4.39 -29.18 -45.45
C ALA A 17 -4.84 -30.46 -44.69
N SER A 18 -4.09 -31.53 -44.69
CA SER A 18 -4.45 -32.81 -44.05
C SER A 18 -4.22 -32.85 -42.55
N ARG A 19 -3.46 -31.89 -41.96
CA ARG A 19 -3.26 -31.82 -40.50
C ARG A 19 -4.31 -31.00 -39.72
N ARG A 20 -5.28 -30.40 -40.40
CA ARG A 20 -6.37 -29.63 -39.75
C ARG A 20 -7.59 -30.46 -39.33
N ARG A 21 -7.60 -31.78 -39.57
CA ARG A 21 -8.76 -32.63 -39.23
C ARG A 21 -8.60 -33.44 -37.94
N ALA A 22 -7.44 -33.47 -37.31
CA ALA A 22 -7.17 -34.28 -36.12
C ALA A 22 -7.28 -33.53 -34.78
N LEU A 23 -7.68 -32.25 -34.79
CA LEU A 23 -7.81 -31.45 -33.56
C LEU A 23 -9.26 -31.10 -33.21
N ARG A 24 -10.24 -31.86 -33.69
CA ARG A 24 -11.68 -31.58 -33.48
C ARG A 24 -12.45 -32.65 -32.73
N THR A 25 -11.83 -33.53 -31.97
CA THR A 25 -12.57 -34.47 -31.13
C THR A 25 -11.78 -34.85 -29.90
N MET A 26 -11.70 -33.92 -28.94
CA MET A 26 -11.50 -34.19 -27.49
C MET A 26 -11.86 -32.94 -26.69
N THR A 27 -13.09 -32.49 -26.79
CA THR A 27 -13.72 -31.68 -25.74
C THR A 27 -14.45 -32.65 -24.81
N ALA A 28 -13.69 -33.30 -23.94
CA ALA A 28 -14.27 -33.87 -22.74
C ALA A 28 -14.68 -32.68 -21.86
N ALA A 29 -15.98 -32.50 -21.70
CA ALA A 29 -16.55 -31.58 -20.75
C ALA A 29 -16.15 -32.03 -19.34
N VAL A 30 -15.06 -31.46 -18.82
CA VAL A 30 -14.83 -31.45 -17.38
C VAL A 30 -15.80 -30.41 -16.84
N THR A 31 -16.94 -30.85 -16.36
CA THR A 31 -17.83 -30.04 -15.53
C THR A 31 -17.09 -29.78 -14.24
N ALA A 32 -16.43 -28.64 -14.16
CA ALA A 32 -16.00 -28.08 -12.87
C ALA A 32 -17.27 -27.91 -12.03
N PRO A 33 -17.24 -28.27 -10.73
CA PRO A 33 -18.33 -27.93 -9.83
C PRO A 33 -18.53 -26.41 -9.87
N PRO A 34 -19.78 -25.91 -9.75
CA PRO A 34 -20.01 -24.49 -9.74
C PRO A 34 -19.21 -23.89 -8.59
N LEU A 35 -18.25 -23.04 -8.92
CA LEU A 35 -17.65 -22.11 -7.97
C LEU A 35 -18.83 -21.42 -7.28
N ALA A 36 -19.01 -21.71 -5.99
CA ALA A 36 -19.95 -20.95 -5.18
C ALA A 36 -19.69 -19.48 -5.48
N THR A 37 -20.65 -18.84 -6.10
CA THR A 37 -20.66 -17.40 -6.34
C THR A 37 -20.49 -16.77 -4.96
N ALA A 38 -19.28 -16.34 -4.64
CA ALA A 38 -19.05 -15.45 -3.52
C ALA A 38 -19.98 -14.26 -3.79
N ARG A 39 -21.02 -14.13 -2.97
CA ARG A 39 -22.00 -13.06 -3.06
C ARG A 39 -21.23 -11.74 -3.09
N ALA A 40 -21.34 -11.03 -4.19
CA ALA A 40 -20.86 -9.67 -4.36
C ALA A 40 -21.58 -8.67 -3.42
N ASP A 41 -22.52 -9.16 -2.62
CA ASP A 41 -23.38 -8.40 -1.72
C ASP A 41 -23.15 -8.76 -0.25
N ALA A 42 -21.91 -8.98 0.18
CA ALA A 42 -21.65 -8.96 1.62
C ALA A 42 -21.82 -7.50 2.07
N PRO A 43 -22.83 -7.16 2.88
CA PRO A 43 -23.01 -5.80 3.34
C PRO A 43 -21.73 -5.36 4.06
N VAL A 44 -21.27 -4.15 3.77
CA VAL A 44 -20.26 -3.47 4.59
C VAL A 44 -20.77 -3.53 6.03
N PRO A 45 -20.00 -4.04 7.00
CA PRO A 45 -20.47 -4.14 8.37
C PRO A 45 -20.88 -2.76 8.88
N GLU A 46 -22.15 -2.60 9.19
CA GLU A 46 -22.63 -1.42 9.94
C GLU A 46 -22.06 -1.52 11.35
N PHE A 47 -21.21 -0.58 11.73
CA PHE A 47 -20.77 -0.43 13.10
C PHE A 47 -21.90 0.23 13.89
N ASP A 48 -22.52 -0.54 14.77
CA ASP A 48 -23.49 0.00 15.71
C ASP A 48 -22.81 0.85 16.81
N ALA A 49 -23.60 1.58 17.58
CA ALA A 49 -23.08 2.45 18.65
C ALA A 49 -22.28 1.66 19.72
N LYS A 50 -22.53 0.36 19.86
CA LYS A 50 -21.81 -0.52 20.79
C LYS A 50 -20.42 -0.86 20.25
N ALA A 51 -20.30 -1.20 18.95
CA ALA A 51 -19.02 -1.44 18.30
C ALA A 51 -18.14 -0.17 18.32
N LEU A 52 -18.72 1.01 18.15
CA LEU A 52 -18.01 2.29 18.27
C LEU A 52 -17.55 2.56 19.71
N SER A 53 -18.35 2.24 20.71
CA SER A 53 -17.97 2.36 22.12
C SER A 53 -16.90 1.36 22.53
N GLU A 54 -16.91 0.16 21.97
CA GLU A 54 -15.85 -0.82 22.15
C GLU A 54 -14.54 -0.36 21.51
N LEU A 55 -14.58 0.25 20.33
CA LEU A 55 -13.41 0.89 19.70
C LEU A 55 -12.84 2.00 20.59
N ASP A 56 -13.66 2.85 21.17
CA ASP A 56 -13.20 3.91 22.08
C ASP A 56 -12.52 3.33 23.32
N SER A 57 -13.11 2.30 23.95
CA SER A 57 -12.53 1.66 25.13
C SER A 57 -11.21 0.95 24.83
N ILE A 58 -11.08 0.42 23.63
CA ILE A 58 -9.85 -0.21 23.14
C ILE A 58 -8.75 0.85 22.93
N HIS A 59 -9.10 2.00 22.36
CA HIS A 59 -8.18 3.11 22.16
C HIS A 59 -7.71 3.74 23.47
N GLU A 60 -8.58 3.83 24.47
CA GLU A 60 -8.22 4.27 25.83
C GLU A 60 -7.32 3.26 26.55
N ALA A 61 -7.54 1.95 26.36
CA ALA A 61 -6.75 0.88 26.95
C ALA A 61 -5.37 0.68 26.31
N GLN A 62 -5.15 1.20 25.10
CA GLN A 62 -3.83 1.18 24.43
C GLN A 62 -2.85 2.18 25.06
N GLY A 63 -2.89 2.34 26.32
CA GLY A 63 -2.02 3.07 27.22
C GLY A 63 -1.01 4.01 26.60
N LYS A 64 -0.81 5.18 27.19
CA LYS A 64 0.21 6.14 26.79
C LYS A 64 1.54 5.39 26.57
N PRO A 65 2.18 5.48 25.39
CA PRO A 65 3.42 4.75 25.15
C PRO A 65 4.48 5.22 26.14
N ALA A 66 5.22 4.26 26.61
CA ALA A 66 6.40 4.48 27.40
C ALA A 66 7.64 4.35 26.52
N ASP A 67 8.66 5.17 26.79
CA ASP A 67 9.99 4.98 26.20
C ASP A 67 10.62 3.67 26.71
N ALA A 68 11.82 3.34 26.24
CA ALA A 68 12.55 2.14 26.67
C ALA A 68 12.85 2.11 28.19
N SER A 69 12.63 3.20 28.91
CA SER A 69 12.77 3.32 30.37
C SER A 69 11.44 3.20 31.13
N GLY A 70 10.31 3.02 30.41
CA GLY A 70 8.97 2.94 30.98
C GLY A 70 8.35 4.32 31.30
N LYS A 71 8.97 5.43 30.90
CA LYS A 71 8.39 6.77 31.05
C LYS A 71 7.41 7.09 29.93
N PRO A 72 6.25 7.70 30.24
CA PRO A 72 5.35 8.19 29.20
C PRO A 72 6.07 9.19 28.29
N VAL A 73 6.10 8.92 26.98
CA VAL A 73 6.59 9.90 26.01
C VAL A 73 5.53 10.99 25.90
N PRO A 74 5.88 12.28 26.12
CA PRO A 74 4.93 13.36 25.94
C PRO A 74 4.45 13.38 24.47
N PRO A 75 3.16 13.61 24.21
CA PRO A 75 2.69 13.80 22.84
C PRO A 75 3.45 15.00 22.26
N HIS A 76 4.09 14.81 21.12
CA HIS A 76 4.60 15.95 20.36
C HIS A 76 3.42 16.83 19.98
N GLU A 77 3.48 18.11 20.32
CA GLU A 77 2.47 19.07 19.94
C GLU A 77 2.30 19.05 18.42
N GLY A 78 1.10 18.76 17.94
CA GLY A 78 0.76 18.70 16.52
C GLY A 78 0.59 17.30 15.89
N TRP A 79 0.90 16.22 16.60
CA TRP A 79 0.81 14.86 16.07
C TRP A 79 -0.33 14.09 16.76
N GLY A 80 -1.54 14.19 16.20
CA GLY A 80 -2.67 13.44 16.72
C GLY A 80 -2.58 11.95 16.34
N SER A 81 -2.75 11.04 17.31
CA SER A 81 -3.22 9.70 17.00
C SER A 81 -4.58 9.82 16.30
N GLY A 82 -4.96 8.85 15.46
CA GLY A 82 -6.28 8.85 14.80
C GLY A 82 -7.49 8.92 15.74
N THR A 83 -7.25 8.94 17.05
CA THR A 83 -8.22 8.95 18.14
C THR A 83 -8.47 10.33 18.77
N VAL A 84 -7.64 11.34 18.46
CA VAL A 84 -7.82 12.69 19.01
C VAL A 84 -8.80 13.47 18.15
N PRO A 85 -9.90 14.01 18.69
CA PRO A 85 -10.80 14.89 17.96
C PRO A 85 -10.05 16.07 17.34
N PHE A 86 -10.50 16.51 16.17
CA PHE A 86 -9.96 17.71 15.53
C PHE A 86 -10.22 18.93 16.42
N ASP A 87 -9.16 19.63 16.82
CA ASP A 87 -9.20 20.78 17.73
C ASP A 87 -9.66 22.09 17.09
N GLY A 88 -10.03 22.05 15.82
CA GLY A 88 -10.43 23.21 15.02
C GLY A 88 -9.27 23.99 14.40
N GLN A 89 -8.03 23.69 14.77
CA GLN A 89 -6.84 24.28 14.14
C GLN A 89 -6.43 23.48 12.92
N ASP A 90 -6.68 24.03 11.74
CA ASP A 90 -6.35 23.40 10.48
C ASP A 90 -5.43 24.30 9.65
N ARG A 91 -4.44 23.69 9.02
CA ARG A 91 -3.50 24.40 8.16
C ARG A 91 -3.18 23.59 6.91
N ALA A 92 -2.85 24.28 5.85
CA ALA A 92 -2.26 23.64 4.70
C ALA A 92 -0.86 23.13 5.05
N PHE A 93 -0.52 21.94 4.57
CA PHE A 93 0.80 21.35 4.74
C PHE A 93 1.19 20.50 3.54
N THR A 94 2.44 20.09 3.48
CA THR A 94 3.00 19.30 2.39
C THR A 94 3.64 18.04 2.95
N PHE A 95 3.54 16.92 2.24
CA PHE A 95 4.25 15.69 2.54
C PHE A 95 4.92 15.13 1.29
N GLY A 96 6.03 14.39 1.49
CA GLY A 96 6.77 13.74 0.42
C GLY A 96 6.17 12.37 0.05
N PHE A 97 6.32 11.96 -1.21
CA PHE A 97 5.79 10.69 -1.70
C PHE A 97 6.75 10.04 -2.69
N ILE A 98 7.23 8.85 -2.36
CA ILE A 98 8.17 8.03 -3.13
C ILE A 98 7.81 6.54 -3.01
N GLY A 99 8.40 5.70 -3.86
CA GLY A 99 8.30 4.23 -3.84
C GLY A 99 9.19 3.61 -4.92
N ASP A 100 9.18 2.28 -5.02
CA ASP A 100 9.81 1.50 -6.10
C ASP A 100 11.29 1.84 -6.33
N THR A 101 12.02 2.03 -5.24
CA THR A 101 13.44 2.44 -5.22
C THR A 101 14.11 2.09 -3.89
N PRO A 102 15.43 1.71 -3.88
CA PRO A 102 16.32 1.52 -5.02
C PRO A 102 16.37 0.07 -5.50
N TYR A 103 16.53 -0.15 -6.81
CA TYR A 103 16.60 -1.49 -7.42
C TYR A 103 18.02 -1.93 -7.80
N ASN A 104 18.97 -1.03 -7.74
CA ASN A 104 20.39 -1.27 -8.08
C ASN A 104 21.26 -0.15 -7.51
N ARG A 105 22.59 -0.24 -7.75
CA ARG A 105 23.54 0.78 -7.24
C ARG A 105 23.33 2.18 -7.82
N LEU A 106 22.86 2.30 -9.05
CA LEU A 106 22.59 3.60 -9.66
C LEU A 106 21.35 4.23 -8.98
N ASP A 107 20.32 3.43 -8.77
CA ASP A 107 19.11 3.88 -8.06
C ASP A 107 19.42 4.27 -6.62
N GLN A 108 20.38 3.59 -5.95
CA GLN A 108 20.82 4.01 -4.61
C GLN A 108 21.44 5.43 -4.62
N GLN A 109 22.15 5.80 -5.68
CA GLN A 109 22.68 7.15 -5.84
C GLN A 109 21.56 8.16 -6.10
N GLY A 110 20.59 7.77 -6.93
CA GLY A 110 19.37 8.57 -7.17
C GLY A 110 18.61 8.80 -5.87
N LEU A 111 18.29 7.73 -5.14
CA LEU A 111 17.58 7.83 -3.87
C LEU A 111 18.31 8.69 -2.84
N LYS A 112 19.64 8.63 -2.74
CA LYS A 112 20.39 9.51 -1.83
C LYS A 112 20.19 10.99 -2.15
N ARG A 113 20.11 11.36 -3.43
CA ARG A 113 19.83 12.73 -3.85
C ARG A 113 18.38 13.11 -3.61
N VAL A 114 17.46 12.21 -3.90
CA VAL A 114 16.04 12.39 -3.58
C VAL A 114 15.85 12.60 -2.08
N MET A 115 16.47 11.78 -1.23
CA MET A 115 16.40 11.93 0.22
C MET A 115 16.97 13.29 0.68
N ALA A 116 18.09 13.74 0.10
CA ALA A 116 18.62 15.07 0.40
C ALA A 116 17.64 16.18 -0.03
N GLY A 117 17.03 16.07 -1.21
CA GLY A 117 16.01 17.04 -1.66
C GLY A 117 14.75 17.03 -0.79
N LEU A 118 14.33 15.86 -0.30
CA LEU A 118 13.25 15.73 0.67
C LEU A 118 13.64 16.40 1.99
N ASP A 119 14.84 16.14 2.50
CA ASP A 119 15.33 16.69 3.77
C ASP A 119 15.48 18.24 3.73
N ASP A 120 15.79 18.80 2.54
CA ASP A 120 15.85 20.24 2.30
C ASP A 120 14.46 20.91 2.10
N THR A 121 13.39 20.12 1.99
CA THR A 121 12.03 20.60 1.78
C THR A 121 11.25 20.61 3.09
N GLU A 122 10.43 21.64 3.34
CA GLU A 122 9.54 21.67 4.50
C GLU A 122 8.40 20.66 4.33
N LEU A 123 8.51 19.51 4.99
CA LEU A 123 7.56 18.42 4.93
C LEU A 123 7.11 17.99 6.33
N GLU A 124 5.85 17.60 6.45
CA GLU A 124 5.36 16.98 7.67
C GLU A 124 5.94 15.57 7.85
N PHE A 125 5.96 14.79 6.77
CA PHE A 125 6.51 13.44 6.72
C PHE A 125 6.80 13.04 5.26
N VAL A 126 7.44 11.90 5.09
CA VAL A 126 7.63 11.23 3.80
C VAL A 126 6.88 9.90 3.81
N LEU A 127 6.21 9.56 2.73
CA LEU A 127 5.57 8.26 2.49
C LEU A 127 6.36 7.48 1.44
N HIS A 128 6.81 6.27 1.79
CA HIS A 128 7.41 5.32 0.88
C HIS A 128 6.49 4.10 0.71
N VAL A 129 6.03 3.86 -0.52
CA VAL A 129 5.01 2.83 -0.78
C VAL A 129 5.58 1.48 -1.24
N GLY A 130 6.75 1.12 -0.73
CA GLY A 130 7.28 -0.23 -0.93
C GLY A 130 8.24 -0.38 -2.10
N ASP A 131 8.62 -1.61 -2.33
CA ASP A 131 9.61 -2.03 -3.31
C ASP A 131 10.97 -1.36 -3.09
N ILE A 132 11.57 -1.67 -1.93
CA ILE A 132 12.89 -1.16 -1.51
C ILE A 132 14.06 -1.94 -2.10
N LYS A 133 13.78 -2.93 -2.95
CA LYS A 133 14.74 -3.72 -3.75
C LYS A 133 14.07 -4.17 -5.04
N SER A 134 14.86 -4.52 -6.04
CA SER A 134 14.32 -5.15 -7.24
C SER A 134 13.93 -6.61 -6.98
N ARG A 135 13.01 -7.12 -7.82
CA ARG A 135 12.64 -8.55 -7.82
C ARG A 135 13.85 -9.47 -7.92
N GLY A 136 14.87 -9.09 -8.71
CA GLY A 136 16.08 -9.87 -8.98
C GLY A 136 17.13 -9.82 -7.87
N GLU A 137 17.02 -8.94 -6.88
CA GLU A 137 17.97 -8.89 -5.76
C GLU A 137 17.60 -9.90 -4.68
N ARG A 138 18.61 -10.44 -3.99
CA ARG A 138 18.41 -11.36 -2.86
C ARG A 138 17.63 -10.69 -1.73
N CYS A 139 16.77 -11.46 -1.06
CA CYS A 139 16.04 -11.00 0.12
C CYS A 139 16.83 -11.22 1.42
N SER A 140 18.15 -10.98 1.38
CA SER A 140 18.99 -11.19 2.57
C SER A 140 18.70 -10.15 3.65
N ASP A 141 18.90 -10.55 4.90
CA ASP A 141 18.77 -9.67 6.06
C ASP A 141 19.67 -8.42 5.92
N ILE A 142 20.87 -8.62 5.36
CA ILE A 142 21.84 -7.52 5.14
C ILE A 142 21.27 -6.49 4.16
N LEU A 143 20.74 -6.94 3.01
CA LEU A 143 20.18 -6.03 2.02
C LEU A 143 18.97 -5.29 2.56
N LEU A 144 18.02 -6.02 3.15
CA LEU A 144 16.81 -5.41 3.69
C LEU A 144 17.13 -4.44 4.84
N SER A 145 18.09 -4.78 5.72
CA SER A 145 18.55 -3.87 6.79
C SER A 145 19.15 -2.59 6.19
N ASP A 146 20.03 -2.69 5.18
CA ASP A 146 20.61 -1.53 4.51
C ASP A 146 19.53 -0.61 3.93
N ARG A 147 18.48 -1.17 3.32
CA ARG A 147 17.36 -0.41 2.77
C ARG A 147 16.54 0.30 3.85
N VAL A 148 16.22 -0.41 4.94
CA VAL A 148 15.50 0.16 6.08
C VAL A 148 16.35 1.28 6.73
N GLU A 149 17.65 1.07 6.91
CA GLU A 149 18.54 2.09 7.45
C GLU A 149 18.65 3.33 6.54
N MET A 150 18.59 3.18 5.22
CA MET A 150 18.55 4.32 4.31
C MET A 150 17.31 5.20 4.54
N MET A 151 16.15 4.59 4.74
CA MET A 151 14.91 5.30 5.05
C MET A 151 14.94 5.90 6.46
N ASP A 152 15.53 5.19 7.41
CA ASP A 152 15.59 5.62 8.82
C ASP A 152 16.49 6.85 9.05
N ARG A 153 17.35 7.18 8.08
CA ARG A 153 18.19 8.40 8.08
C ARG A 153 17.48 9.66 7.61
N SER A 154 16.25 9.58 7.09
CA SER A 154 15.46 10.75 6.72
C SER A 154 15.35 11.72 7.90
N GLN A 155 15.50 13.03 7.66
CA GLN A 155 15.28 14.04 8.70
C GLN A 155 13.80 14.16 9.07
N HIS A 156 12.90 13.77 8.15
CA HIS A 156 11.46 13.73 8.37
C HIS A 156 11.00 12.39 8.91
N PRO A 157 9.85 12.32 9.58
CA PRO A 157 9.18 11.05 9.81
C PRO A 157 8.97 10.36 8.47
N LEU A 158 9.29 9.07 8.38
CA LEU A 158 9.11 8.31 7.15
C LEU A 158 8.17 7.13 7.41
N ILE A 159 7.00 7.17 6.77
CA ILE A 159 6.03 6.08 6.78
C ILE A 159 6.36 5.15 5.61
N TYR A 160 6.48 3.87 5.90
CA TYR A 160 6.77 2.84 4.90
C TYR A 160 5.65 1.80 4.89
N THR A 161 5.21 1.38 3.71
CA THR A 161 4.34 0.21 3.50
C THR A 161 5.01 -0.76 2.55
N PRO A 162 4.99 -2.10 2.80
CA PRO A 162 5.74 -3.05 1.99
C PRO A 162 5.21 -3.18 0.56
N GLY A 163 6.13 -3.35 -0.40
CA GLY A 163 5.82 -3.82 -1.74
C GLY A 163 5.83 -5.34 -1.84
N ASP A 164 5.84 -5.89 -3.07
CA ASP A 164 5.95 -7.32 -3.29
C ASP A 164 7.40 -7.80 -3.36
N ASN A 165 8.33 -6.96 -3.81
CA ASN A 165 9.72 -7.35 -4.02
C ASN A 165 10.46 -7.72 -2.73
N GLU A 166 10.14 -7.12 -1.59
CA GLU A 166 10.83 -7.38 -0.33
C GLU A 166 10.30 -8.59 0.44
N TRP A 167 9.21 -9.22 -0.04
CA TRP A 167 8.70 -10.43 0.62
C TRP A 167 8.02 -11.44 -0.30
N THR A 168 7.00 -11.08 -1.14
CA THR A 168 6.29 -12.05 -1.97
C THR A 168 7.18 -12.69 -3.02
N ASP A 169 8.11 -11.93 -3.56
CA ASP A 169 9.05 -12.34 -4.58
C ASP A 169 10.33 -12.97 -4.02
N CYS A 170 10.44 -13.03 -2.68
CA CYS A 170 11.53 -13.73 -2.03
C CYS A 170 11.37 -15.27 -2.18
N GLY A 171 12.46 -15.96 -2.41
CA GLY A 171 12.45 -17.41 -2.65
C GLY A 171 12.31 -17.83 -4.12
N TRP A 172 12.07 -16.90 -5.04
CA TRP A 172 12.07 -17.18 -6.47
C TRP A 172 13.49 -17.40 -7.05
N ILE A 173 14.50 -16.79 -6.43
CA ILE A 173 15.85 -16.74 -6.94
C ILE A 173 16.63 -17.98 -6.49
N ASP A 174 16.56 -18.32 -5.22
CA ASP A 174 17.19 -19.49 -4.63
C ASP A 174 16.52 -19.83 -3.29
N PRO A 175 15.63 -20.83 -3.23
CA PRO A 175 14.97 -21.22 -1.99
C PRO A 175 15.93 -21.73 -0.92
N ASP A 176 17.11 -22.21 -1.33
CA ASP A 176 18.14 -22.78 -0.46
C ASP A 176 19.26 -21.78 -0.13
N ASP A 177 19.12 -20.48 -0.50
CA ASP A 177 20.13 -19.45 -0.21
C ASP A 177 20.31 -19.30 1.31
N PRO A 178 21.44 -19.67 1.89
CA PRO A 178 21.67 -19.58 3.33
C PRO A 178 21.71 -18.13 3.84
N TYR A 179 21.84 -17.13 2.95
CA TYR A 179 21.85 -15.71 3.29
C TYR A 179 20.46 -15.04 3.14
N ALA A 180 19.49 -15.76 2.57
CA ALA A 180 18.11 -15.34 2.48
C ALA A 180 17.17 -16.51 2.85
N PRO A 181 17.35 -17.09 4.03
CA PRO A 181 16.59 -18.26 4.43
C PRO A 181 15.12 -17.94 4.58
N GLY A 182 14.29 -18.91 4.23
CA GLY A 182 12.90 -18.91 4.53
C GLY A 182 11.98 -18.62 3.35
N THR A 183 10.72 -18.63 3.66
CA THR A 183 9.62 -18.40 2.70
C THR A 183 9.32 -16.90 2.56
N PRO A 184 8.51 -16.49 1.58
CA PRO A 184 7.95 -15.15 1.54
C PRO A 184 7.31 -14.68 2.86
N LEU A 185 6.62 -15.56 3.58
CA LEU A 185 6.01 -15.23 4.87
C LEU A 185 7.06 -15.00 5.97
N ASP A 186 8.20 -15.70 5.94
CA ASP A 186 9.31 -15.45 6.86
C ASP A 186 9.91 -14.06 6.61
N ARG A 187 9.99 -13.63 5.35
CA ARG A 187 10.43 -12.26 5.00
C ARG A 187 9.45 -11.20 5.47
N LEU A 188 8.15 -11.44 5.33
CA LEU A 188 7.13 -10.55 5.89
C LEU A 188 7.23 -10.49 7.41
N HIS A 189 7.43 -11.63 8.07
CA HIS A 189 7.65 -11.67 9.52
C HIS A 189 8.90 -10.88 9.93
N TRP A 190 9.98 -11.01 9.18
CA TRP A 190 11.21 -10.24 9.40
C TRP A 190 10.94 -8.72 9.31
N LEU A 191 10.25 -8.27 8.25
CA LEU A 191 9.86 -6.86 8.09
C LEU A 191 9.02 -6.38 9.28
N ARG A 192 8.03 -7.16 9.71
CA ARG A 192 7.18 -6.83 10.86
C ARG A 192 7.99 -6.66 12.13
N SER A 193 8.97 -7.52 12.36
CA SER A 193 9.82 -7.49 13.55
C SER A 193 10.85 -6.34 13.54
N ARG A 194 11.23 -5.85 12.37
CA ARG A 194 12.28 -4.82 12.22
C ARG A 194 11.70 -3.42 12.04
N VAL A 195 10.65 -3.29 11.25
CA VAL A 195 10.11 -1.99 10.86
C VAL A 195 8.91 -1.60 11.72
N TYR A 196 8.05 -2.58 12.04
CA TYR A 196 6.74 -2.30 12.64
C TYR A 196 6.64 -2.75 14.11
N HIS A 197 7.76 -2.94 14.79
CA HIS A 197 7.77 -3.39 16.19
C HIS A 197 7.26 -2.31 17.16
N HIS A 198 7.38 -1.04 16.79
CA HIS A 198 6.80 0.09 17.51
C HIS A 198 5.74 0.82 16.68
N PRO A 199 4.72 1.43 17.30
CA PRO A 199 3.71 2.23 16.60
C PRO A 199 4.24 3.62 16.24
N GLU A 200 5.32 3.66 15.48
CA GLU A 200 6.05 4.87 15.09
C GLU A 200 6.53 4.78 13.64
N SER A 201 6.76 5.93 13.02
CA SER A 201 7.43 6.03 11.72
C SER A 201 8.90 5.65 11.81
N LEU A 202 9.55 5.47 10.68
CA LEU A 202 10.99 5.60 10.50
C LEU A 202 11.39 7.09 10.48
N GLY A 203 12.69 7.37 10.31
CA GLY A 203 13.26 8.71 10.23
C GLY A 203 13.85 9.19 11.56
N ALA A 204 14.76 10.16 11.49
CA ALA A 204 15.40 10.75 12.67
C ALA A 204 14.39 11.43 13.61
N ARG A 205 13.37 12.04 13.02
CA ARG A 205 12.19 12.55 13.74
C ARG A 205 11.09 11.50 13.66
N ARG A 206 10.65 10.95 14.79
CA ARG A 206 9.62 9.93 14.86
C ARG A 206 8.21 10.55 14.95
N MET A 207 7.28 9.92 14.23
CA MET A 207 5.86 10.23 14.32
C MET A 207 5.12 9.00 14.84
N ARG A 208 4.25 9.20 15.83
CA ARG A 208 3.37 8.14 16.32
C ARG A 208 2.29 7.82 15.31
N VAL A 209 2.04 6.53 15.15
CA VAL A 209 0.95 6.01 14.33
C VAL A 209 0.16 4.97 15.11
N GLU A 210 -1.08 4.77 14.75
CA GLU A 210 -1.83 3.60 15.18
C GLU A 210 -1.57 2.46 14.21
N GLN A 211 -1.39 1.25 14.71
CA GLN A 211 -1.16 0.03 13.91
C GLN A 211 -2.30 -0.95 14.10
N GLN A 212 -2.65 -1.70 13.06
CA GLN A 212 -3.63 -2.78 13.16
C GLN A 212 -3.04 -3.98 13.92
N ARG A 213 -2.96 -3.85 15.24
CA ARG A 213 -2.43 -4.88 16.15
C ARG A 213 -3.50 -5.71 16.83
N GLN A 214 -4.75 -5.29 16.72
CA GLN A 214 -5.84 -5.92 17.44
C GLN A 214 -6.39 -7.13 16.71
N MET A 215 -6.86 -8.04 17.53
CA MET A 215 -7.69 -9.17 17.14
C MET A 215 -8.94 -8.63 16.43
N ILE A 216 -9.11 -8.99 15.19
CA ILE A 216 -10.38 -8.80 14.51
C ILE A 216 -11.19 -10.07 14.82
N PRO A 217 -12.21 -10.00 15.69
CA PRO A 217 -12.95 -11.19 16.14
C PRO A 217 -13.52 -12.02 14.99
N GLN A 218 -13.83 -11.35 13.85
CA GLN A 218 -14.33 -11.98 12.64
C GLN A 218 -13.24 -12.75 11.87
N LEU A 219 -11.96 -12.49 12.15
CA LEU A 219 -10.81 -13.18 11.55
C LEU A 219 -10.30 -14.35 12.38
N SER A 220 -10.96 -14.68 13.49
CA SER A 220 -10.63 -15.88 14.25
C SER A 220 -10.91 -17.12 13.39
N VAL A 221 -9.91 -17.49 12.58
CA VAL A 221 -9.83 -18.84 12.03
C VAL A 221 -9.80 -19.77 13.25
N ARG A 222 -10.75 -20.68 13.28
CA ARG A 222 -10.84 -21.72 14.31
C ARG A 222 -9.67 -22.69 14.17
N ASP A 223 -8.47 -22.22 14.41
CA ASP A 223 -7.35 -23.10 14.59
C ASP A 223 -7.00 -23.10 16.09
N SER A 224 -7.39 -24.18 16.73
CA SER A 224 -7.32 -24.39 18.16
C SER A 224 -5.88 -24.43 18.73
N ASN A 225 -4.86 -24.25 17.89
CA ASN A 225 -3.46 -24.39 18.25
C ASN A 225 -2.59 -23.14 17.98
N SER A 226 -3.06 -22.10 17.35
CA SER A 226 -2.27 -20.88 17.18
C SER A 226 -2.78 -19.76 18.09
N LEU A 227 -2.01 -19.48 19.12
CA LEU A 227 -2.24 -18.39 20.09
C LEU A 227 -2.00 -16.98 19.50
N GLU A 228 -1.57 -16.87 18.25
CA GLU A 228 -1.30 -15.59 17.60
C GLU A 228 -2.35 -15.29 16.53
N GLN A 229 -3.19 -14.34 16.83
CA GLN A 229 -4.13 -13.80 15.86
C GLN A 229 -3.42 -12.90 14.85
N PRO A 230 -3.90 -12.84 13.58
CA PRO A 230 -3.22 -12.08 12.55
C PRO A 230 -3.18 -10.60 12.92
N ARG A 231 -1.96 -10.14 13.16
CA ARG A 231 -1.65 -8.73 13.37
C ARG A 231 -1.05 -8.21 12.07
N LEU A 232 -1.57 -7.12 11.54
CA LEU A 232 -1.01 -6.44 10.39
C LEU A 232 -0.44 -5.08 10.83
N PRO A 233 0.68 -5.03 11.53
CA PRO A 233 1.23 -3.78 12.05
C PRO A 233 1.69 -2.83 10.94
N GLU A 234 1.85 -3.31 9.72
CA GLU A 234 2.10 -2.52 8.51
C GLU A 234 0.87 -1.74 8.03
N ASN A 235 -0.32 -2.10 8.48
CA ASN A 235 -1.50 -1.26 8.33
C ASN A 235 -1.46 -0.20 9.44
N MET A 236 -1.24 1.03 9.04
CA MET A 236 -1.07 2.17 9.93
C MET A 236 -2.09 3.25 9.64
N ARG A 237 -2.46 4.05 10.63
CA ARG A 237 -3.24 5.27 10.44
C ARG A 237 -2.75 6.39 11.36
N TRP A 238 -2.86 7.60 10.89
CA TRP A 238 -2.52 8.82 11.62
C TRP A 238 -3.33 9.99 11.05
N ARG A 239 -3.32 11.10 11.76
CA ARG A 239 -4.02 12.29 11.34
C ARG A 239 -3.18 13.53 11.54
N ILE A 240 -3.24 14.47 10.62
CA ILE A 240 -2.63 15.79 10.70
C ILE A 240 -3.71 16.81 10.37
N GLY A 241 -4.06 17.67 11.33
CA GLY A 241 -5.19 18.56 11.19
C GLY A 241 -6.47 17.83 10.79
N SER A 242 -7.13 18.27 9.73
CA SER A 242 -8.35 17.65 9.21
C SER A 242 -8.11 16.57 8.15
N LEU A 243 -6.86 16.13 7.92
CA LEU A 243 -6.55 15.07 6.97
C LEU A 243 -6.24 13.75 7.68
N GLN A 244 -7.06 12.74 7.42
CA GLN A 244 -6.83 11.36 7.88
C GLN A 244 -6.01 10.59 6.87
N PHE A 245 -5.06 9.78 7.36
CA PHE A 245 -4.23 8.89 6.56
C PHE A 245 -4.41 7.45 7.02
N CYS A 246 -4.30 6.51 6.09
CA CYS A 246 -4.07 5.10 6.41
C CYS A 246 -3.23 4.41 5.34
N THR A 247 -2.45 3.42 5.76
CA THR A 247 -1.86 2.42 4.87
C THR A 247 -2.68 1.15 4.91
N ILE A 248 -2.77 0.45 3.79
CA ILE A 248 -3.30 -0.92 3.67
C ILE A 248 -2.29 -1.78 2.93
N HIS A 249 -2.03 -2.97 3.45
CA HIS A 249 -1.03 -3.88 2.89
C HIS A 249 -1.59 -4.63 1.67
N VAL A 250 -1.43 -4.03 0.50
CA VAL A 250 -1.81 -4.59 -0.80
C VAL A 250 -0.61 -4.48 -1.73
N VAL A 251 -0.17 -5.58 -2.28
CA VAL A 251 1.07 -5.67 -3.06
C VAL A 251 0.82 -6.01 -4.52
N GLY A 252 1.84 -5.84 -5.35
CA GLY A 252 1.89 -6.30 -6.73
C GLY A 252 1.67 -7.82 -6.86
N SER A 253 2.06 -8.41 -7.98
CA SER A 253 2.02 -9.86 -8.19
C SER A 253 0.65 -10.51 -7.87
N ASN A 254 -0.44 -9.84 -8.30
CA ASN A 254 -1.83 -10.24 -8.03
C ASN A 254 -2.12 -10.40 -6.51
N ASN A 255 -1.53 -9.53 -5.70
CA ASN A 255 -1.64 -9.55 -4.25
C ASN A 255 -1.24 -10.89 -3.61
N ALA A 256 -0.34 -11.63 -4.25
CA ALA A 256 0.14 -12.96 -3.86
C ALA A 256 -0.96 -14.07 -3.79
N MET A 257 -2.12 -13.87 -4.43
CA MET A 257 -3.27 -14.78 -4.34
C MET A 257 -2.98 -16.19 -4.91
N PHE A 258 -2.16 -16.30 -5.96
CA PHE A 258 -1.94 -17.56 -6.70
C PHE A 258 -0.66 -18.32 -6.30
N SER A 259 0.01 -17.94 -5.25
CA SER A 259 1.24 -18.58 -4.80
C SER A 259 0.98 -19.95 -4.12
N THR A 260 1.60 -20.24 -3.01
CA THR A 260 1.40 -21.48 -2.24
C THR A 260 0.06 -21.48 -1.46
N PRO A 261 -0.41 -22.62 -0.93
CA PRO A 261 -1.56 -22.64 -0.02
C PRO A 261 -1.43 -21.67 1.16
N ALA A 262 -0.26 -21.61 1.80
CA ALA A 262 0.01 -20.68 2.91
C ALA A 262 -0.08 -19.21 2.48
N MET A 263 0.41 -18.88 1.28
CA MET A 263 0.30 -17.52 0.73
C MET A 263 -1.14 -17.16 0.39
N ARG A 264 -1.96 -18.11 -0.10
CA ARG A 264 -3.40 -17.88 -0.32
C ARG A 264 -4.16 -17.61 0.97
N GLU A 265 -3.84 -18.36 2.02
CA GLU A 265 -4.42 -18.12 3.35
C GLU A 265 -4.01 -16.74 3.88
N ALA A 266 -2.74 -16.39 3.82
CA ALA A 266 -2.24 -15.07 4.20
C ALA A 266 -2.87 -13.94 3.34
N TRP A 267 -3.13 -14.18 2.05
CA TRP A 267 -3.86 -13.26 1.19
C TRP A 267 -5.31 -13.07 1.68
N ALA A 268 -6.04 -14.14 1.98
CA ALA A 268 -7.42 -14.05 2.45
C ALA A 268 -7.53 -13.27 3.77
N ILE A 269 -6.60 -13.53 4.70
CA ILE A 269 -6.49 -12.79 5.98
C ILE A 269 -6.22 -11.30 5.72
N ARG A 270 -5.24 -10.96 4.86
CA ARG A 270 -4.92 -9.57 4.55
C ARG A 270 -6.10 -8.83 3.89
N GLN A 271 -6.79 -9.48 2.95
CA GLN A 271 -7.97 -8.89 2.30
C GLN A 271 -9.04 -8.48 3.31
N GLN A 272 -9.37 -9.36 4.24
CA GLN A 272 -10.38 -9.09 5.26
C GLN A 272 -9.87 -8.03 6.26
N ALA A 273 -8.62 -8.13 6.70
CA ALA A 273 -8.03 -7.15 7.61
C ALA A 273 -7.99 -5.74 6.99
N ASN A 274 -7.57 -5.63 5.72
CA ASN A 274 -7.53 -4.36 5.00
C ASN A 274 -8.94 -3.74 4.87
N ALA A 275 -9.96 -4.55 4.55
CA ALA A 275 -11.33 -4.05 4.44
C ALA A 275 -11.85 -3.49 5.76
N ILE A 276 -11.64 -4.21 6.86
CA ILE A 276 -12.02 -3.76 8.20
C ILE A 276 -11.26 -2.48 8.57
N TRP A 277 -9.93 -2.46 8.41
CA TRP A 277 -9.10 -1.32 8.75
C TRP A 277 -9.50 -0.05 8.00
N LEU A 278 -9.77 -0.19 6.70
CA LEU A 278 -10.20 0.92 5.85
C LEU A 278 -11.58 1.46 6.29
N THR A 279 -12.53 0.57 6.57
CA THR A 279 -13.86 0.95 7.03
C THR A 279 -13.79 1.66 8.39
N GLU A 280 -13.07 1.09 9.36
CA GLU A 280 -12.85 1.72 10.67
C GLU A 280 -12.20 3.11 10.52
N THR A 281 -11.18 3.22 9.68
CA THR A 281 -10.50 4.50 9.45
C THR A 281 -11.46 5.55 8.91
N ALA A 282 -12.32 5.20 7.96
CA ALA A 282 -13.30 6.12 7.39
C ALA A 282 -14.36 6.55 8.44
N VAL A 283 -14.85 5.62 9.25
CA VAL A 283 -15.79 5.90 10.34
C VAL A 283 -15.17 6.84 11.37
N LEU A 284 -13.95 6.54 11.82
CA LEU A 284 -13.23 7.38 12.78
C LEU A 284 -12.91 8.76 12.19
N ALA A 285 -12.51 8.83 10.92
CA ALA A 285 -12.24 10.08 10.22
C ALA A 285 -13.49 10.99 10.25
N LYS A 286 -14.65 10.45 9.88
CA LYS A 286 -15.93 11.19 9.94
C LYS A 286 -16.29 11.61 11.36
N ARG A 287 -16.18 10.69 12.32
CA ARG A 287 -16.50 10.95 13.72
C ARG A 287 -15.67 12.10 14.31
N TYR A 288 -14.40 12.16 13.97
CA TYR A 288 -13.47 13.17 14.47
C TYR A 288 -13.33 14.38 13.55
N GLY A 289 -14.24 14.56 12.59
CA GLY A 289 -14.30 15.77 11.76
C GLY A 289 -13.21 15.90 10.71
N ALA A 290 -12.62 14.79 10.26
CA ALA A 290 -11.69 14.84 9.15
C ALA A 290 -12.42 15.31 7.87
N ARG A 291 -11.77 16.21 7.12
CA ARG A 291 -12.28 16.77 5.86
C ARG A 291 -11.75 16.02 4.65
N GLY A 292 -10.65 15.30 4.79
CA GLY A 292 -10.03 14.52 3.71
C GLY A 292 -9.51 13.17 4.21
N LEU A 293 -9.33 12.24 3.28
CA LEU A 293 -8.81 10.90 3.53
C LEU A 293 -7.73 10.55 2.51
N VAL A 294 -6.60 10.04 2.99
CA VAL A 294 -5.53 9.48 2.15
C VAL A 294 -5.42 7.98 2.44
N ILE A 295 -5.54 7.18 1.39
CA ILE A 295 -5.33 5.74 1.42
C ILE A 295 -4.02 5.46 0.68
N ALA A 296 -3.05 4.85 1.33
CA ALA A 296 -1.77 4.51 0.73
C ALA A 296 -1.55 2.99 0.70
N THR A 297 -0.99 2.52 -0.40
CA THR A 297 -0.67 1.10 -0.62
C THR A 297 0.45 0.97 -1.63
N HIS A 298 1.00 -0.24 -1.81
CA HIS A 298 1.99 -0.44 -2.86
C HIS A 298 1.35 -0.62 -4.23
N ALA A 299 0.39 -1.54 -4.36
CA ALA A 299 -0.04 -2.08 -5.64
C ALA A 299 -0.79 -1.09 -6.55
N ASN A 300 -0.47 -1.11 -7.83
CA ASN A 300 -1.37 -0.68 -8.89
C ASN A 300 -2.44 -1.76 -9.12
N MET A 301 -3.60 -1.56 -8.55
CA MET A 301 -4.67 -2.55 -8.57
C MET A 301 -5.46 -2.64 -9.88
N GLY A 302 -5.09 -1.88 -10.93
CA GLY A 302 -5.71 -1.96 -12.25
C GLY A 302 -7.22 -1.67 -12.24
N PHE A 303 -7.62 -0.56 -11.65
CA PHE A 303 -9.03 -0.13 -11.61
C PHE A 303 -9.65 0.07 -13.00
N GLU A 304 -8.84 0.24 -14.03
CA GLU A 304 -9.24 0.41 -15.43
C GLU A 304 -9.76 -0.89 -16.06
N ALA A 305 -9.38 -2.02 -15.48
CA ALA A 305 -9.75 -3.34 -15.98
C ALA A 305 -10.60 -4.07 -14.94
N ALA A 306 -11.90 -4.18 -15.17
CA ALA A 306 -12.79 -4.98 -14.34
C ALA A 306 -12.42 -6.48 -14.44
N ARG A 307 -11.53 -6.95 -13.60
CA ARG A 307 -11.10 -8.35 -13.50
C ARG A 307 -11.45 -8.89 -12.12
N ASN A 308 -11.79 -10.16 -12.06
CA ASN A 308 -11.86 -10.88 -10.80
C ASN A 308 -10.46 -11.44 -10.51
N ASP A 309 -9.74 -10.77 -9.62
CA ASP A 309 -8.35 -11.03 -9.28
C ASP A 309 -8.10 -10.81 -7.77
N GLY A 310 -6.84 -10.89 -7.36
CA GLY A 310 -6.43 -10.73 -5.95
C GLY A 310 -6.68 -9.35 -5.35
N TRP A 311 -7.05 -8.36 -6.15
CA TRP A 311 -7.35 -6.99 -5.70
C TRP A 311 -8.83 -6.63 -5.70
N THR A 312 -9.70 -7.51 -6.23
CA THR A 312 -11.13 -7.20 -6.45
C THR A 312 -11.82 -6.67 -5.20
N ALA A 313 -11.71 -7.37 -4.07
CA ALA A 313 -12.35 -6.95 -2.83
C ALA A 313 -11.79 -5.61 -2.32
N THR A 314 -10.49 -5.40 -2.44
CA THR A 314 -9.86 -4.13 -2.01
C THR A 314 -10.29 -2.97 -2.89
N ARG A 315 -10.37 -3.15 -4.22
CA ARG A 315 -10.90 -2.10 -5.12
C ARG A 315 -12.33 -1.72 -4.73
N GLN A 316 -13.18 -2.71 -4.48
CA GLN A 316 -14.56 -2.47 -4.05
C GLN A 316 -14.64 -1.72 -2.72
N ALA A 317 -13.80 -2.09 -1.74
CA ALA A 317 -13.73 -1.42 -0.45
C ALA A 317 -13.28 0.04 -0.60
N ILE A 318 -12.28 0.34 -1.42
CA ILE A 318 -11.80 1.70 -1.68
C ILE A 318 -12.90 2.53 -2.37
N ILE A 319 -13.58 1.98 -3.38
CA ILE A 319 -14.68 2.66 -4.09
C ILE A 319 -15.81 2.99 -3.11
N ALA A 320 -16.24 2.01 -2.31
CA ALA A 320 -17.28 2.19 -1.31
C ALA A 320 -16.89 3.23 -0.26
N THR A 321 -15.64 3.19 0.23
CA THR A 321 -15.11 4.17 1.18
C THR A 321 -15.10 5.58 0.59
N ALA A 322 -14.65 5.75 -0.65
CA ALA A 322 -14.62 7.06 -1.30
C ALA A 322 -16.04 7.63 -1.53
N ALA A 323 -16.98 6.76 -1.90
CA ALA A 323 -18.38 7.15 -2.07
C ALA A 323 -19.04 7.57 -0.74
N ASP A 324 -18.77 6.83 0.34
CA ASP A 324 -19.37 7.08 1.65
C ASP A 324 -18.70 8.24 2.40
N PHE A 325 -17.40 8.46 2.22
CA PHE A 325 -16.66 9.50 2.97
C PHE A 325 -17.18 10.92 2.68
N GLY A 326 -17.52 11.22 1.43
CA GLY A 326 -18.11 12.48 1.00
C GLY A 326 -17.14 13.66 0.87
N GLY A 327 -15.99 13.64 1.51
CA GLY A 327 -14.89 14.61 1.34
C GLY A 327 -13.85 14.12 0.32
N PRO A 328 -12.80 14.94 0.02
CA PRO A 328 -11.72 14.54 -0.86
C PRO A 328 -11.00 13.27 -0.40
N VAL A 329 -10.82 12.31 -1.31
CA VAL A 329 -10.10 11.06 -1.08
C VAL A 329 -8.95 10.94 -2.07
N ALA A 330 -7.74 10.66 -1.58
CA ALA A 330 -6.58 10.37 -2.41
C ALA A 330 -6.13 8.92 -2.21
N LEU A 331 -5.94 8.18 -3.31
CA LEU A 331 -5.26 6.89 -3.35
C LEU A 331 -3.82 7.11 -3.82
N LEU A 332 -2.85 6.74 -2.97
CA LEU A 332 -1.43 6.83 -3.27
C LEU A 332 -0.85 5.43 -3.43
N HIS A 333 -0.15 5.18 -4.54
CA HIS A 333 0.46 3.87 -4.78
C HIS A 333 1.71 3.95 -5.68
N GLY A 334 2.44 2.84 -5.82
CA GLY A 334 3.57 2.62 -6.71
C GLY A 334 3.31 1.50 -7.71
N ASP A 335 4.24 0.53 -7.79
CA ASP A 335 4.20 -0.76 -8.49
C ASP A 335 4.50 -0.68 -10.00
N THR A 336 3.96 0.28 -10.76
CA THR A 336 4.25 0.35 -12.21
C THR A 336 5.33 1.36 -12.59
N HIS A 337 5.89 2.08 -11.62
CA HIS A 337 7.02 3.01 -11.76
C HIS A 337 6.73 4.24 -12.64
N ILE A 338 5.49 4.45 -13.06
CA ILE A 338 5.10 5.52 -13.97
C ILE A 338 4.28 6.55 -13.20
N PHE A 339 4.87 7.71 -12.98
CA PHE A 339 4.14 8.81 -12.35
C PHE A 339 2.84 9.10 -13.11
N ARG A 340 1.76 9.16 -12.35
CA ARG A 340 0.47 9.63 -12.85
C ARG A 340 -0.36 10.28 -11.76
N THR A 341 -1.22 11.18 -12.18
CA THR A 341 -2.29 11.73 -11.34
C THR A 341 -3.55 11.82 -12.18
N ASP A 342 -4.64 11.24 -11.70
CA ASP A 342 -5.91 11.22 -12.42
C ASP A 342 -7.11 11.06 -11.49
N ARG A 343 -8.30 11.23 -12.10
CA ARG A 343 -9.61 11.01 -11.47
C ARG A 343 -10.26 9.75 -12.03
N LEU A 344 -9.58 8.62 -11.89
CA LEU A 344 -9.97 7.37 -12.56
C LEU A 344 -11.39 6.90 -12.24
N LEU A 345 -11.93 7.18 -11.04
CA LEU A 345 -13.27 6.75 -10.63
C LEU A 345 -14.38 7.73 -11.08
N LEU A 346 -14.03 8.89 -11.64
CA LEU A 346 -15.01 9.87 -12.09
C LEU A 346 -15.92 9.31 -13.20
N ARG A 347 -15.32 8.70 -14.23
CA ARG A 347 -16.09 8.16 -15.37
C ARG A 347 -16.82 6.86 -15.04
N SER A 348 -16.21 5.99 -14.27
CA SER A 348 -16.74 4.65 -13.99
C SER A 348 -17.77 4.63 -12.86
N HIS A 349 -17.63 5.50 -11.85
CA HIS A 349 -18.43 5.51 -10.63
C HIS A 349 -19.02 6.88 -10.26
N GLY A 350 -18.77 7.93 -11.05
CA GLY A 350 -19.25 9.29 -10.76
C GLY A 350 -18.59 9.94 -9.53
N LEU A 351 -17.46 9.44 -9.06
CA LEU A 351 -16.79 9.94 -7.86
C LEU A 351 -15.89 11.14 -8.20
N GLU A 352 -16.40 12.34 -8.01
CA GLU A 352 -15.68 13.58 -8.22
C GLU A 352 -14.64 13.86 -7.13
N ASN A 353 -14.85 13.32 -5.95
CA ASN A 353 -14.03 13.52 -4.76
C ASN A 353 -12.77 12.64 -4.72
N PHE A 354 -12.56 11.75 -5.68
CA PHE A 354 -11.47 10.78 -5.68
C PHE A 354 -10.36 11.14 -6.66
N ILE A 355 -9.11 11.13 -6.19
CA ILE A 355 -7.91 11.21 -7.03
C ILE A 355 -7.02 10.00 -6.79
N ARG A 356 -6.30 9.57 -7.83
CA ARG A 356 -5.20 8.63 -7.74
C ARG A 356 -3.89 9.36 -8.02
N VAL A 357 -2.84 9.04 -7.25
CA VAL A 357 -1.47 9.47 -7.50
C VAL A 357 -0.57 8.23 -7.44
N GLU A 358 0.20 7.98 -8.49
CA GLU A 358 1.25 6.98 -8.53
C GLU A 358 2.61 7.67 -8.53
N CYS A 359 3.55 7.20 -7.70
CA CYS A 359 4.88 7.78 -7.64
C CYS A 359 5.77 7.34 -8.80
N PHE A 360 6.92 7.99 -8.96
CA PHE A 360 8.01 7.48 -9.78
C PHE A 360 8.62 6.25 -9.12
N GLY A 361 9.20 5.37 -9.93
CA GLY A 361 9.99 4.23 -9.51
C GLY A 361 11.17 4.00 -10.46
N SER A 362 11.97 2.97 -10.23
CA SER A 362 13.11 2.62 -11.11
C SER A 362 12.66 2.47 -12.57
N PRO A 363 13.38 3.06 -13.56
CA PRO A 363 14.67 3.75 -13.45
C PRO A 363 14.58 5.26 -13.17
N PHE A 364 13.41 5.81 -12.88
CA PHE A 364 13.19 7.26 -12.68
C PHE A 364 13.48 7.72 -11.25
N THR A 365 14.49 7.15 -10.63
CA THR A 365 14.82 7.30 -9.20
C THR A 365 15.48 8.63 -8.81
N TRP A 366 15.52 9.58 -9.73
CA TRP A 366 15.95 10.97 -9.53
C TRP A 366 14.76 11.93 -9.38
N GLN A 367 13.56 11.36 -9.40
CA GLN A 367 12.32 12.11 -9.36
C GLN A 367 11.53 11.72 -8.12
N TRP A 368 10.81 12.68 -7.58
CA TRP A 368 9.98 12.48 -6.42
C TRP A 368 8.76 13.39 -6.45
N VAL A 369 7.82 13.15 -5.59
CA VAL A 369 6.52 13.82 -5.56
C VAL A 369 6.33 14.48 -4.21
N THR A 370 5.73 15.68 -4.21
CA THR A 370 5.12 16.25 -3.01
C THR A 370 3.62 16.42 -3.23
N ILE A 371 2.88 16.26 -2.15
CA ILE A 371 1.43 16.46 -2.14
C ILE A 371 1.11 17.50 -1.06
N ARG A 372 0.50 18.62 -1.49
CA ARG A 372 0.04 19.66 -0.59
C ARG A 372 -1.44 19.49 -0.31
N TRP A 373 -1.77 19.39 0.97
CA TRP A 373 -3.13 19.45 1.48
C TRP A 373 -3.58 20.90 1.67
N ASN A 374 -4.79 21.21 1.22
CA ASN A 374 -5.45 22.48 1.47
C ASN A 374 -6.82 22.25 2.11
N PRO A 375 -6.96 22.40 3.42
CA PRO A 375 -8.21 22.16 4.13
C PRO A 375 -9.35 23.10 3.74
N GLU A 376 -9.04 24.31 3.31
CA GLU A 376 -10.05 25.28 2.88
C GLU A 376 -10.75 24.85 1.58
N ALA A 377 -10.00 24.19 0.67
CA ALA A 377 -10.55 23.65 -0.57
C ALA A 377 -11.36 22.35 -0.35
N ALA A 378 -11.27 21.75 0.82
CA ALA A 378 -12.00 20.54 1.19
C ALA A 378 -13.37 20.81 1.84
N MET A 379 -13.79 22.07 1.93
CA MET A 379 -15.10 22.43 2.52
C MET A 379 -16.22 22.24 1.50
N PRO A 380 -17.18 21.32 1.73
CA PRO A 380 -18.26 21.04 0.76
C PRO A 380 -19.19 22.23 0.55
N ASP A 381 -19.37 23.07 1.58
CA ASP A 381 -20.33 24.19 1.57
C ASP A 381 -19.77 25.46 0.90
N ARG A 382 -18.52 25.45 0.47
CA ARG A 382 -17.86 26.62 -0.13
C ARG A 382 -16.98 26.22 -1.32
N PRO A 383 -17.55 25.71 -2.40
CA PRO A 383 -16.76 25.49 -3.62
C PRO A 383 -16.29 26.86 -4.13
N ASP A 384 -15.01 27.12 -3.98
CA ASP A 384 -14.37 28.34 -4.47
C ASP A 384 -13.33 27.94 -5.51
N PRO A 385 -13.55 28.26 -6.79
CA PRO A 385 -12.61 27.96 -7.86
C PRO A 385 -11.23 28.58 -7.65
N GLU A 386 -11.13 29.68 -6.91
CA GLU A 386 -9.86 30.37 -6.62
C GLU A 386 -9.01 29.60 -5.60
N ARG A 387 -9.61 28.77 -4.74
CA ARG A 387 -8.88 27.96 -3.76
C ARG A 387 -8.16 26.77 -4.38
N GLY A 388 -8.55 26.38 -5.59
CA GLY A 388 -8.00 25.22 -6.28
C GLY A 388 -8.37 23.88 -5.61
N PRO A 389 -7.74 22.77 -6.00
CA PRO A 389 -8.05 21.44 -5.47
C PRO A 389 -7.54 21.26 -4.03
N ALA A 390 -8.23 20.40 -3.26
CA ALA A 390 -7.84 20.03 -1.88
C ALA A 390 -6.46 19.33 -1.83
N PHE A 391 -6.14 18.53 -2.84
CA PHE A 391 -4.82 17.93 -3.04
C PHE A 391 -4.14 18.55 -4.26
N ARG A 392 -2.95 19.13 -4.07
CA ARG A 392 -2.08 19.60 -5.16
C ARG A 392 -0.83 18.74 -5.21
N VAL A 393 -0.55 18.21 -6.39
CA VAL A 393 0.56 17.28 -6.63
C VAL A 393 1.64 18.01 -7.41
N TYR A 394 2.89 17.91 -6.94
CA TYR A 394 4.04 18.52 -7.57
C TYR A 394 5.12 17.45 -7.78
N THR A 395 5.80 17.52 -8.92
CA THR A 395 6.94 16.67 -9.23
C THR A 395 8.23 17.45 -9.07
N HIS A 396 9.26 16.78 -8.59
CA HIS A 396 10.59 17.33 -8.36
C HIS A 396 11.64 16.47 -9.03
N HIS A 397 12.79 17.04 -9.26
CA HIS A 397 13.96 16.38 -9.84
C HIS A 397 15.19 16.71 -9.00
N ALA A 398 15.95 15.65 -8.59
CA ALA A 398 17.13 15.75 -7.74
C ALA A 398 18.43 15.91 -8.54
#